data_c914a0cbe8117c28f8868414fbeb6217
#
_entry.id   c914a0cbe8117c28f8868414fbeb6217
#
_cell.length_a   1.000
_cell.length_b   1.000
_cell.length_c   1.000
_cell.angle_alpha   90.00
_cell.angle_beta   90.00
_cell.angle_gamma   90.00
#
_symmetry.space_group_name_H-M   'P 1'
#
loop_
_entity.id
_entity.type
_entity.pdbx_description
1 polymer ?
#
loop_
_entity_poly.entity_id
_entity_poly.type
_entity_poly.pdbx_seq_one_letter_code
_entity_poly.pdbx_strand_id
1 'polypeptide(L)'
;MIEKPLKFVPLSPNGQEKFSVASFGVWGTGKSRFAGTFPSPIGAVLLDRKSRYSISKAAEEFGKTILVPDVELIRVGNPMKVAMLPDYCNKFLDLPFGAPEPGCCAMHFYRWHVNRVKEAAFRFAEMPDSQCRSIVIDTGSQLAEDMLYANYGRTLKIMPRDRGAYNQEMRNFLNGISSKHFLLTHQAKEIWKGEGDNAKPSGEFRRKGWTDLGYNVNVEIEHYRASKRDAVDGIEEGEFLVDVTMSQTNPSLHGEAGARLLFGEAITFQNLALKVVEGSQPEDWE
;
A
#
# COMPACT_ATOMS: atom_id res chain seq x y z
N MET A 1 29.75 23.53 11.65
CA MET A 1 29.59 22.18 11.18
C MET A 1 30.39 22.05 9.90
N ILE A 2 31.38 21.16 9.86
CA ILE A 2 32.15 20.90 8.62
C ILE A 2 31.28 20.01 7.75
N GLU A 3 30.70 20.55 6.67
CA GLU A 3 29.98 19.75 5.69
C GLU A 3 30.95 18.72 5.10
N LYS A 4 30.61 17.45 5.25
CA LYS A 4 31.38 16.38 4.58
C LYS A 4 31.21 16.58 3.07
N PRO A 5 32.30 16.53 2.28
CA PRO A 5 32.19 16.65 0.84
C PRO A 5 31.32 15.55 0.26
N LEU A 6 30.46 15.92 -0.70
CA LEU A 6 29.64 14.97 -1.46
C LEU A 6 30.54 13.93 -2.12
N LYS A 7 30.29 12.66 -1.87
CA LYS A 7 30.94 11.55 -2.53
C LYS A 7 30.01 10.99 -3.60
N PHE A 8 30.53 10.89 -4.81
CA PHE A 8 29.83 10.24 -5.92
C PHE A 8 30.29 8.77 -5.99
N VAL A 9 29.33 7.86 -6.01
CA VAL A 9 29.58 6.43 -6.21
C VAL A 9 28.94 6.01 -7.54
N PRO A 10 29.53 5.08 -8.27
CA PRO A 10 28.90 4.54 -9.48
C PRO A 10 27.53 3.93 -9.10
N LEU A 11 26.51 4.21 -9.90
CA LEU A 11 25.24 3.52 -9.81
C LEU A 11 25.44 2.08 -10.24
N SER A 12 25.29 1.15 -9.32
CA SER A 12 25.31 -0.27 -9.65
C SER A 12 23.93 -0.69 -10.14
N PRO A 13 23.82 -1.29 -11.33
CA PRO A 13 22.54 -1.84 -11.78
C PRO A 13 22.01 -2.95 -10.86
N ASN A 14 22.91 -3.59 -10.10
CA ASN A 14 22.60 -4.63 -9.11
C ASN A 14 22.71 -4.12 -7.67
N GLY A 15 22.76 -2.80 -7.45
CA GLY A 15 22.60 -2.25 -6.10
C GLY A 15 21.28 -2.76 -5.54
N GLN A 16 21.29 -3.31 -4.32
CA GLN A 16 20.08 -3.80 -3.62
C GLN A 16 19.12 -2.62 -3.36
N GLU A 17 18.48 -2.15 -4.44
CA GLU A 17 17.41 -1.17 -4.29
C GLU A 17 16.25 -1.83 -3.57
N LYS A 18 15.70 -1.11 -2.61
CA LYS A 18 14.52 -1.59 -1.90
C LYS A 18 13.34 -1.60 -2.88
N PHE A 19 12.65 -2.74 -2.95
CA PHE A 19 11.58 -2.97 -3.90
C PHE A 19 10.22 -2.61 -3.31
N SER A 20 9.45 -1.81 -4.02
CA SER A 20 8.17 -1.27 -3.58
C SER A 20 7.03 -1.74 -4.45
N VAL A 21 5.95 -2.21 -3.81
CA VAL A 21 4.79 -2.80 -4.48
C VAL A 21 3.50 -2.13 -4.03
N ALA A 22 2.67 -1.75 -4.98
CA ALA A 22 1.26 -1.47 -4.76
C ALA A 22 0.43 -2.66 -5.23
N SER A 23 -0.34 -3.25 -4.35
CA SER A 23 -1.16 -4.43 -4.64
C SER A 23 -2.63 -4.09 -4.45
N PHE A 24 -3.48 -4.40 -5.43
CA PHE A 24 -4.92 -4.19 -5.28
C PHE A 24 -5.73 -5.40 -5.76
N GLY A 25 -7.00 -5.42 -5.45
CA GLY A 25 -7.92 -6.49 -5.83
C GLY A 25 -9.14 -6.48 -4.92
N VAL A 26 -10.18 -7.20 -5.32
CA VAL A 26 -11.39 -7.39 -4.50
C VAL A 26 -11.07 -8.19 -3.24
N TRP A 27 -12.03 -8.29 -2.33
CA TRP A 27 -11.85 -9.09 -1.11
C TRP A 27 -11.66 -10.57 -1.45
N GLY A 28 -10.76 -11.25 -0.73
CA GLY A 28 -10.52 -12.69 -0.88
C GLY A 28 -9.63 -13.09 -2.07
N THR A 29 -8.87 -12.15 -2.67
CA THR A 29 -7.98 -12.41 -3.82
C THR A 29 -6.52 -12.66 -3.47
N GLY A 30 -6.18 -12.90 -2.20
CA GLY A 30 -4.82 -13.32 -1.80
C GLY A 30 -3.85 -12.20 -1.43
N LYS A 31 -4.26 -10.91 -1.42
CA LYS A 31 -3.36 -9.78 -1.07
C LYS A 31 -2.63 -9.94 0.26
N SER A 32 -3.35 -10.35 1.32
CA SER A 32 -2.74 -10.54 2.65
C SER A 32 -1.81 -11.76 2.68
N ARG A 33 -2.09 -12.82 1.88
CA ARG A 33 -1.19 -13.95 1.71
C ARG A 33 0.11 -13.51 1.04
N PHE A 34 0.01 -12.72 -0.02
CA PHE A 34 1.17 -12.12 -0.69
C PHE A 34 2.00 -11.25 0.26
N ALA A 35 1.34 -10.45 1.12
CA ALA A 35 2.03 -9.65 2.14
C ALA A 35 2.93 -10.48 3.07
N GLY A 36 2.49 -11.71 3.43
CA GLY A 36 3.26 -12.64 4.25
C GLY A 36 4.51 -13.22 3.56
N THR A 37 4.69 -13.03 2.25
CA THR A 37 5.85 -13.54 1.51
C THR A 37 7.02 -12.57 1.46
N PHE A 38 6.86 -11.36 1.96
CA PHE A 38 7.91 -10.33 1.94
C PHE A 38 9.13 -10.73 2.77
N PRO A 39 10.33 -10.15 2.48
CA PRO A 39 11.53 -10.38 3.27
C PRO A 39 11.32 -10.07 4.75
N SER A 40 11.69 -11.04 5.61
CA SER A 40 11.48 -10.97 7.07
C SER A 40 12.70 -10.34 7.77
N PRO A 41 12.51 -9.66 8.92
CA PRO A 41 11.24 -9.41 9.64
C PRO A 41 10.37 -8.34 8.96
N ILE A 42 9.04 -8.50 9.05
CA ILE A 42 8.05 -7.65 8.40
C ILE A 42 7.40 -6.73 9.44
N GLY A 43 7.56 -5.41 9.31
CA GLY A 43 6.82 -4.42 10.07
C GLY A 43 5.43 -4.21 9.46
N ALA A 44 4.36 -4.58 10.15
CA ALA A 44 3.00 -4.49 9.63
C ALA A 44 2.21 -3.36 10.29
N VAL A 45 1.78 -2.39 9.49
CA VAL A 45 0.87 -1.31 9.86
C VAL A 45 -0.53 -1.67 9.39
N LEU A 46 -1.35 -2.17 10.30
CA LEU A 46 -2.65 -2.77 9.99
C LEU A 46 -3.78 -1.80 10.35
N LEU A 47 -4.54 -1.37 9.35
CA LEU A 47 -5.64 -0.43 9.46
C LEU A 47 -7.02 -1.11 9.39
N ASP A 48 -7.03 -2.42 9.09
CA ASP A 48 -8.24 -3.27 9.08
C ASP A 48 -8.06 -4.45 10.05
N ARG A 49 -9.07 -4.70 10.90
CA ARG A 49 -9.07 -5.80 11.88
C ARG A 49 -8.89 -7.18 11.24
N LYS A 50 -9.49 -7.39 10.07
CA LYS A 50 -9.42 -8.68 9.35
C LYS A 50 -8.03 -8.97 8.83
N SER A 51 -7.27 -7.94 8.48
CA SER A 51 -5.92 -8.04 7.95
C SER A 51 -4.96 -8.69 8.96
N ARG A 52 -5.12 -8.40 10.26
CA ARG A 52 -4.25 -8.95 11.30
C ARG A 52 -4.22 -10.48 11.28
N TYR A 53 -5.39 -11.11 11.25
CA TYR A 53 -5.47 -12.56 11.20
C TYR A 53 -4.89 -13.12 9.90
N SER A 54 -5.25 -12.53 8.75
CA SER A 54 -4.84 -13.03 7.44
C SER A 54 -3.33 -12.93 7.22
N ILE A 55 -2.71 -11.81 7.62
CA ILE A 55 -1.27 -11.60 7.48
C ILE A 55 -0.50 -12.49 8.47
N SER A 56 -0.97 -12.63 9.72
CA SER A 56 -0.32 -13.52 10.68
C SER A 56 -0.33 -14.97 10.22
N LYS A 57 -1.47 -15.46 9.70
CA LYS A 57 -1.56 -16.80 9.15
C LYS A 57 -0.63 -17.01 7.95
N ALA A 58 -0.58 -16.02 7.03
CA ALA A 58 0.30 -16.09 5.89
C ALA A 58 1.77 -16.10 6.30
N ALA A 59 2.17 -15.28 7.27
CA ALA A 59 3.54 -15.27 7.76
C ALA A 59 3.93 -16.59 8.42
N GLU A 60 3.03 -17.21 9.18
CA GLU A 60 3.24 -18.54 9.74
C GLU A 60 3.45 -19.58 8.64
N GLU A 61 2.60 -19.56 7.59
CA GLU A 61 2.71 -20.43 6.40
C GLU A 61 4.09 -20.33 5.73
N PHE A 62 4.64 -19.12 5.62
CA PHE A 62 5.94 -18.87 4.99
C PHE A 62 7.13 -18.79 5.99
N GLY A 63 6.93 -19.12 7.26
CA GLY A 63 7.98 -19.06 8.28
C GLY A 63 8.54 -17.65 8.51
N LYS A 64 7.74 -16.60 8.36
CA LYS A 64 8.15 -15.20 8.47
C LYS A 64 7.79 -14.61 9.83
N THR A 65 8.61 -13.69 10.31
CA THR A 65 8.35 -12.92 11.53
C THR A 65 7.61 -11.63 11.20
N ILE A 66 6.49 -11.39 11.88
CA ILE A 66 5.74 -10.12 11.77
C ILE A 66 5.87 -9.33 13.06
N LEU A 67 6.19 -8.06 12.92
CA LEU A 67 6.17 -7.05 13.96
C LEU A 67 4.95 -6.17 13.76
N VAL A 68 4.21 -5.91 14.81
CA VAL A 68 3.10 -4.95 14.83
C VAL A 68 3.37 -3.89 15.89
N PRO A 69 2.91 -2.64 15.71
CA PRO A 69 2.97 -1.65 16.78
C PRO A 69 2.24 -2.16 18.03
N ASP A 70 2.73 -1.79 19.21
CA ASP A 70 2.12 -2.05 20.50
C ASP A 70 0.78 -1.33 20.71
N VAL A 71 0.47 -0.39 19.85
CA VAL A 71 -0.78 0.37 19.81
C VAL A 71 -1.64 -0.03 18.63
N GLU A 72 -2.94 -0.16 18.84
CA GLU A 72 -3.87 -0.44 17.75
C GLU A 72 -4.00 0.77 16.82
N LEU A 73 -3.69 0.59 15.53
CA LEU A 73 -3.78 1.62 14.49
C LEU A 73 -5.09 1.56 13.69
N ILE A 74 -5.95 0.61 14.03
CA ILE A 74 -7.30 0.56 13.48
C ILE A 74 -8.02 1.82 13.96
N ARG A 75 -8.82 2.43 13.10
CA ARG A 75 -9.67 3.57 13.51
C ARG A 75 -10.48 3.19 14.74
N VAL A 76 -9.92 3.48 15.92
CA VAL A 76 -10.59 3.28 17.20
C VAL A 76 -11.35 4.56 17.49
N GLY A 77 -12.56 4.58 17.15
CA GLY A 77 -13.51 5.62 17.47
C GLY A 77 -14.89 5.08 17.18
N ASN A 78 -15.88 5.48 17.93
CA ASN A 78 -17.23 5.18 17.51
C ASN A 78 -17.44 5.84 16.14
N PRO A 79 -17.56 5.07 15.02
CA PRO A 79 -17.71 5.65 13.69
C PRO A 79 -18.85 6.66 13.62
N MET A 80 -19.90 6.46 14.43
CA MET A 80 -21.02 7.41 14.55
C MET A 80 -20.57 8.72 15.18
N LYS A 81 -19.73 8.69 16.23
CA LYS A 81 -19.24 9.94 16.86
C LYS A 81 -18.37 10.74 15.89
N VAL A 82 -17.48 10.08 15.16
CA VAL A 82 -16.67 10.76 14.13
C VAL A 82 -17.55 11.29 13.00
N ALA A 83 -18.57 10.53 12.57
CA ALA A 83 -19.52 10.96 11.55
C ALA A 83 -20.33 12.21 11.96
N MET A 84 -20.56 12.39 13.25
CA MET A 84 -21.29 13.55 13.80
C MET A 84 -20.40 14.78 14.06
N LEU A 85 -19.07 14.65 13.98
CA LEU A 85 -18.18 15.79 14.15
C LEU A 85 -18.29 16.73 12.94
N PRO A 86 -18.17 18.08 13.15
CA PRO A 86 -18.00 19.00 12.03
C PRO A 86 -16.72 18.66 11.25
N ASP A 87 -16.69 18.94 9.97
CA ASP A 87 -15.54 18.61 9.14
C ASP A 87 -14.26 19.31 9.57
N TYR A 88 -14.37 20.58 9.97
CA TYR A 88 -13.25 21.41 10.40
C TYR A 88 -13.66 22.32 11.56
N CYS A 89 -12.68 22.81 12.28
CA CYS A 89 -12.84 23.81 13.31
C CYS A 89 -11.78 24.94 13.12
N ASN A 90 -11.99 26.06 13.79
CA ASN A 90 -11.08 27.22 13.72
C ASN A 90 -9.76 27.04 14.48
N LYS A 91 -9.54 25.87 15.09
CA LYS A 91 -8.31 25.54 15.82
C LYS A 91 -7.41 24.72 14.91
N PHE A 92 -6.49 25.38 14.23
CA PHE A 92 -5.37 24.71 13.56
C PHE A 92 -4.35 24.30 14.63
N LEU A 93 -4.42 23.05 15.06
CA LEU A 93 -3.44 22.48 15.96
C LEU A 93 -2.70 21.37 15.21
N ASP A 94 -1.41 21.53 15.03
CA ASP A 94 -0.52 20.43 14.74
C ASP A 94 -0.54 19.50 15.95
N LEU A 95 -1.15 18.35 15.80
CA LEU A 95 -1.20 17.36 16.87
C LEU A 95 0.11 16.58 16.88
N PRO A 96 0.84 16.58 18.00
CA PRO A 96 2.03 15.74 18.12
C PRO A 96 1.65 14.26 18.08
N PHE A 97 2.61 13.42 17.70
CA PHE A 97 2.46 11.97 17.81
C PHE A 97 2.12 11.58 19.26
N GLY A 98 1.23 10.58 19.40
CA GLY A 98 0.80 10.12 20.71
C GLY A 98 -0.21 11.01 21.43
N ALA A 99 -0.65 12.12 20.82
CA ALA A 99 -1.73 12.92 21.38
C ALA A 99 -3.04 12.10 21.53
N PRO A 100 -3.85 12.37 22.54
CA PRO A 100 -5.15 11.74 22.69
C PRO A 100 -6.03 12.08 21.48
N GLU A 101 -6.97 11.19 21.16
CA GLU A 101 -7.91 11.37 20.06
C GLU A 101 -8.67 12.70 20.19
N PRO A 102 -8.59 13.61 19.19
CA PRO A 102 -9.29 14.89 19.28
C PRO A 102 -10.77 14.73 18.98
N GLY A 103 -11.59 15.35 19.81
CA GLY A 103 -13.05 15.33 19.67
C GLY A 103 -13.64 16.57 19.00
N CYS A 104 -12.83 17.52 18.51
CA CYS A 104 -13.32 18.82 18.06
C CYS A 104 -13.84 18.83 16.61
N CYS A 105 -13.21 18.09 15.71
CA CYS A 105 -13.64 17.98 14.32
C CYS A 105 -13.03 16.75 13.61
N ALA A 106 -13.58 16.43 12.45
CA ALA A 106 -13.15 15.28 11.66
C ALA A 106 -11.72 15.44 11.14
N MET A 107 -11.33 16.62 10.67
CA MET A 107 -9.97 16.87 10.19
C MET A 107 -8.92 16.59 11.28
N HIS A 108 -9.11 17.07 12.50
CA HIS A 108 -8.19 16.79 13.60
C HIS A 108 -8.16 15.32 13.97
N PHE A 109 -9.31 14.63 13.96
CA PHE A 109 -9.36 13.18 14.17
C PHE A 109 -8.53 12.43 13.14
N TYR A 110 -8.73 12.71 11.84
CA TYR A 110 -7.98 12.08 10.78
C TYR A 110 -6.50 12.47 10.80
N ARG A 111 -6.16 13.72 11.13
CA ARG A 111 -4.77 14.17 11.28
C ARG A 111 -4.07 13.40 12.40
N TRP A 112 -4.69 13.29 13.55
CA TRP A 112 -4.18 12.50 14.67
C TRP A 112 -3.97 11.04 14.28
N HIS A 113 -4.94 10.41 13.60
CA HIS A 113 -4.84 9.03 13.14
C HIS A 113 -3.69 8.84 12.14
N VAL A 114 -3.63 9.69 11.12
CA VAL A 114 -2.54 9.67 10.10
C VAL A 114 -1.17 9.83 10.75
N ASN A 115 -1.02 10.73 11.72
CA ASN A 115 0.24 10.93 12.43
C ASN A 115 0.68 9.66 13.16
N ARG A 116 -0.23 8.94 13.82
CA ARG A 116 0.09 7.65 14.46
C ARG A 116 0.52 6.58 13.46
N VAL A 117 -0.16 6.51 12.33
CA VAL A 117 0.20 5.57 11.25
C VAL A 117 1.59 5.88 10.70
N LYS A 118 1.88 7.16 10.45
CA LYS A 118 3.19 7.62 9.98
C LYS A 118 4.29 7.33 11.00
N GLU A 119 4.05 7.62 12.28
CA GLU A 119 4.98 7.31 13.36
C GLU A 119 5.35 5.83 13.38
N ALA A 120 4.36 4.94 13.34
CA ALA A 120 4.60 3.50 13.34
C ALA A 120 5.41 3.05 12.11
N ALA A 121 5.04 3.52 10.92
CA ALA A 121 5.75 3.19 9.69
C ALA A 121 7.20 3.70 9.68
N PHE A 122 7.44 4.93 10.15
CA PHE A 122 8.77 5.52 10.19
C PHE A 122 9.66 4.84 11.23
N ARG A 123 9.12 4.46 12.39
CA ARG A 123 9.88 3.65 13.36
C ARG A 123 10.34 2.31 12.75
N PHE A 124 9.51 1.63 11.97
CA PHE A 124 9.94 0.44 11.23
C PHE A 124 11.01 0.77 10.19
N ALA A 125 10.91 1.90 9.49
CA ALA A 125 11.90 2.32 8.50
C ALA A 125 13.28 2.65 9.14
N GLU A 126 13.30 3.14 10.37
CA GLU A 126 14.51 3.46 11.13
C GLU A 126 15.20 2.22 11.73
N MET A 127 14.49 1.09 11.88
CA MET A 127 15.08 -0.14 12.40
C MET A 127 16.13 -0.69 11.43
N PRO A 128 17.22 -1.33 11.92
CA PRO A 128 18.13 -2.05 11.04
C PRO A 128 17.44 -3.22 10.33
N ASP A 129 17.94 -3.64 9.16
CA ASP A 129 17.32 -4.71 8.36
C ASP A 129 17.18 -6.05 9.11
N SER A 130 18.08 -6.32 10.07
CA SER A 130 17.99 -7.48 10.95
C SER A 130 16.78 -7.46 11.88
N GLN A 131 16.19 -6.28 12.12
CA GLN A 131 15.01 -6.11 12.98
C GLN A 131 13.73 -5.81 12.17
N CYS A 132 13.84 -5.10 11.03
CA CYS A 132 12.74 -4.86 10.13
C CYS A 132 13.29 -4.68 8.71
N ARG A 133 13.00 -5.62 7.82
CA ARG A 133 13.47 -5.62 6.43
C ARG A 133 12.41 -5.13 5.45
N SER A 134 11.15 -5.36 5.79
CA SER A 134 10.01 -4.97 4.95
C SER A 134 8.93 -4.26 5.76
N ILE A 135 8.18 -3.38 5.09
CA ILE A 135 7.02 -2.68 5.68
C ILE A 135 5.77 -3.02 4.87
N VAL A 136 4.72 -3.45 5.54
CA VAL A 136 3.41 -3.72 4.95
C VAL A 136 2.39 -2.74 5.52
N ILE A 137 1.72 -1.98 4.64
CA ILE A 137 0.60 -1.12 5.01
C ILE A 137 -0.69 -1.76 4.50
N ASP A 138 -1.53 -2.24 5.39
CA ASP A 138 -2.82 -2.86 5.04
C ASP A 138 -3.97 -2.16 5.80
N THR A 139 -4.70 -1.28 5.11
CA THR A 139 -4.79 -1.03 3.69
C THR A 139 -4.32 0.39 3.32
N GLY A 140 -3.53 0.49 2.27
CA GLY A 140 -3.14 1.78 1.70
C GLY A 140 -4.34 2.62 1.20
N SER A 141 -5.45 1.98 0.80
CA SER A 141 -6.70 2.69 0.46
C SER A 141 -7.26 3.48 1.64
N GLN A 142 -7.21 2.91 2.85
CA GLN A 142 -7.66 3.54 4.08
C GLN A 142 -6.74 4.71 4.44
N LEU A 143 -5.42 4.49 4.38
CA LEU A 143 -4.43 5.54 4.65
C LEU A 143 -4.60 6.73 3.69
N ALA A 144 -4.77 6.47 2.39
CA ALA A 144 -4.97 7.51 1.40
C ALA A 144 -6.26 8.32 1.67
N GLU A 145 -7.35 7.66 2.06
CA GLU A 145 -8.59 8.32 2.44
C GLU A 145 -8.42 9.18 3.71
N ASP A 146 -7.73 8.64 4.73
CA ASP A 146 -7.50 9.36 5.99
C ASP A 146 -6.60 10.58 5.78
N MET A 147 -5.56 10.47 4.95
CA MET A 147 -4.73 11.62 4.58
C MET A 147 -5.53 12.68 3.80
N LEU A 148 -6.42 12.26 2.90
CA LEU A 148 -7.29 13.19 2.19
C LEU A 148 -8.20 13.95 3.17
N TYR A 149 -8.84 13.24 4.10
CA TYR A 149 -9.71 13.83 5.10
C TYR A 149 -8.95 14.69 6.12
N ALA A 150 -7.73 14.32 6.46
CA ALA A 150 -6.85 15.11 7.31
C ALA A 150 -6.45 16.47 6.69
N ASN A 151 -6.42 16.55 5.36
CA ASN A 151 -6.07 17.78 4.64
C ASN A 151 -7.28 18.64 4.29
N TYR A 152 -8.45 18.03 4.01
CA TYR A 152 -9.55 18.77 3.37
C TYR A 152 -10.92 18.54 4.01
N GLY A 153 -11.03 17.68 5.03
CA GLY A 153 -12.33 17.26 5.56
C GLY A 153 -13.01 16.21 4.66
N ARG A 154 -14.19 15.74 5.08
CA ARG A 154 -14.91 14.62 4.41
C ARG A 154 -15.82 15.05 3.28
N THR A 155 -16.37 16.26 3.37
CA THR A 155 -17.47 16.71 2.51
C THR A 155 -17.02 17.51 1.30
N LEU A 156 -15.77 17.97 1.28
CA LEU A 156 -15.25 18.78 0.20
C LEU A 156 -15.00 17.96 -1.06
N LYS A 157 -15.63 18.38 -2.17
CA LYS A 157 -15.29 17.90 -3.52
C LYS A 157 -14.02 18.60 -3.98
N ILE A 158 -12.86 18.04 -3.62
CA ILE A 158 -11.57 18.61 -4.00
C ILE A 158 -11.27 18.24 -5.45
N MET A 159 -11.08 19.25 -6.28
CA MET A 159 -10.65 19.06 -7.67
C MET A 159 -9.23 18.48 -7.69
N PRO A 160 -8.86 17.64 -8.67
CA PRO A 160 -7.53 17.03 -8.75
C PRO A 160 -6.39 18.06 -8.66
N ARG A 161 -6.54 19.23 -9.29
CA ARG A 161 -5.56 20.35 -9.27
C ARG A 161 -5.32 20.93 -7.88
N ASP A 162 -6.29 20.81 -6.98
CA ASP A 162 -6.26 21.41 -5.65
C ASP A 162 -5.72 20.43 -4.58
N ARG A 163 -5.29 19.23 -4.96
CA ARG A 163 -4.80 18.17 -4.07
C ARG A 163 -3.30 18.26 -3.75
N GLY A 164 -2.69 19.41 -3.94
CA GLY A 164 -1.24 19.58 -3.79
C GLY A 164 -0.69 19.14 -2.44
N ALA A 165 -1.30 19.58 -1.33
CA ALA A 165 -0.87 19.22 0.02
C ALA A 165 -0.98 17.72 0.28
N TYR A 166 -2.10 17.10 -0.08
CA TYR A 166 -2.32 15.67 0.02
C TYR A 166 -1.30 14.86 -0.80
N ASN A 167 -1.08 15.24 -2.06
CA ASN A 167 -0.13 14.56 -2.93
C ASN A 167 1.30 14.66 -2.37
N GLN A 168 1.68 15.82 -1.84
CA GLN A 168 2.98 16.01 -1.21
C GLN A 168 3.12 15.18 0.07
N GLU A 169 2.08 15.10 0.89
CA GLU A 169 2.08 14.28 2.10
C GLU A 169 2.24 12.79 1.78
N MET A 170 1.55 12.28 0.75
CA MET A 170 1.70 10.90 0.29
C MET A 170 3.12 10.61 -0.20
N ARG A 171 3.72 11.50 -1.01
CA ARG A 171 5.11 11.35 -1.47
C ARG A 171 6.10 11.36 -0.31
N ASN A 172 5.94 12.29 0.62
CA ASN A 172 6.80 12.36 1.82
C ASN A 172 6.70 11.09 2.67
N PHE A 173 5.49 10.52 2.78
CA PHE A 173 5.28 9.27 3.48
C PHE A 173 6.02 8.11 2.79
N LEU A 174 5.86 7.94 1.49
CA LEU A 174 6.55 6.87 0.74
C LEU A 174 8.07 7.03 0.79
N ASN A 175 8.57 8.25 0.63
CA ASN A 175 10.01 8.53 0.75
C ASN A 175 10.52 8.19 2.16
N GLY A 176 9.74 8.44 3.21
CA GLY A 176 10.11 8.13 4.58
C GLY A 176 10.22 6.63 4.89
N ILE A 177 9.57 5.76 4.10
CA ILE A 177 9.65 4.30 4.26
C ILE A 177 10.48 3.61 3.17
N SER A 178 11.02 4.35 2.21
CA SER A 178 11.74 3.80 1.03
C SER A 178 13.08 3.14 1.36
N SER A 179 13.57 3.28 2.60
CA SER A 179 14.75 2.55 3.09
C SER A 179 14.48 1.05 3.28
N LYS A 180 13.25 0.59 3.13
CA LYS A 180 12.80 -0.81 3.26
C LYS A 180 12.09 -1.28 1.99
N HIS A 181 12.03 -2.61 1.79
CA HIS A 181 11.01 -3.15 0.89
C HIS A 181 9.64 -2.77 1.45
N PHE A 182 8.71 -2.34 0.62
CA PHE A 182 7.39 -2.06 1.15
C PHE A 182 6.24 -2.50 0.23
N LEU A 183 5.14 -2.83 0.87
CA LEU A 183 3.88 -3.17 0.23
C LEU A 183 2.76 -2.27 0.75
N LEU A 184 2.01 -1.68 -0.17
CA LEU A 184 0.71 -1.08 0.14
C LEU A 184 -0.38 -1.95 -0.49
N THR A 185 -1.25 -2.53 0.34
CA THR A 185 -2.43 -3.23 -0.16
C THR A 185 -3.58 -2.27 -0.36
N HIS A 186 -4.37 -2.47 -1.41
CA HIS A 186 -5.49 -1.60 -1.74
C HIS A 186 -6.76 -2.40 -2.04
N GLN A 187 -7.90 -1.74 -1.84
CA GLN A 187 -9.18 -2.22 -2.34
C GLN A 187 -9.29 -1.93 -3.84
N ALA A 188 -9.95 -2.83 -4.57
CA ALA A 188 -10.37 -2.57 -5.93
C ALA A 188 -11.66 -1.74 -5.94
N LYS A 189 -11.79 -0.89 -6.93
CA LYS A 189 -13.02 -0.16 -7.25
C LYS A 189 -13.42 -0.49 -8.68
N GLU A 190 -14.65 -0.96 -8.85
CA GLU A 190 -15.19 -1.25 -10.18
C GLU A 190 -15.30 0.03 -11.02
N ILE A 191 -14.94 -0.08 -12.29
CA ILE A 191 -15.06 0.99 -13.27
C ILE A 191 -16.46 0.93 -13.85
N TRP A 192 -17.14 2.08 -13.84
CA TRP A 192 -18.46 2.24 -14.44
C TRP A 192 -18.31 2.93 -15.79
N LYS A 193 -18.95 2.41 -16.83
CA LYS A 193 -19.00 2.99 -18.19
C LYS A 193 -20.40 3.52 -18.47
N GLY A 194 -20.48 4.69 -19.12
CA GLY A 194 -21.72 5.42 -19.39
C GLY A 194 -21.84 6.69 -18.56
N GLU A 195 -22.85 7.51 -18.86
CA GLU A 195 -23.10 8.79 -18.19
C GLU A 195 -24.43 8.77 -17.43
N GLY A 196 -24.46 9.46 -16.28
CA GLY A 196 -25.64 9.62 -15.43
C GLY A 196 -26.28 8.28 -15.04
N ASP A 197 -27.60 8.19 -15.17
CA ASP A 197 -28.38 6.99 -14.79
C ASP A 197 -28.16 5.80 -15.72
N ASN A 198 -27.49 5.98 -16.84
CA ASN A 198 -27.13 4.91 -17.79
C ASN A 198 -25.74 4.29 -17.49
N ALA A 199 -25.06 4.76 -16.46
CA ALA A 199 -23.79 4.17 -16.05
C ALA A 199 -23.98 2.71 -15.58
N LYS A 200 -23.17 1.79 -16.12
CA LYS A 200 -23.20 0.36 -15.80
C LYS A 200 -21.81 -0.10 -15.37
N PRO A 201 -21.74 -1.08 -14.45
CA PRO A 201 -20.47 -1.69 -14.09
C PRO A 201 -19.84 -2.35 -15.33
N SER A 202 -18.54 -2.12 -15.54
CA SER A 202 -17.82 -2.62 -16.71
C SER A 202 -17.24 -4.03 -16.50
N GLY A 203 -17.21 -4.51 -15.26
CA GLY A 203 -16.46 -5.70 -14.86
C GLY A 203 -14.95 -5.48 -14.76
N GLU A 204 -14.47 -4.30 -15.12
CA GLU A 204 -13.07 -3.90 -14.95
C GLU A 204 -12.87 -3.22 -13.59
N PHE A 205 -11.71 -3.42 -13.00
CA PHE A 205 -11.39 -2.86 -11.69
C PHE A 205 -10.17 -1.96 -11.79
N ARG A 206 -10.08 -1.00 -10.88
CA ARG A 206 -8.90 -0.16 -10.64
C ARG A 206 -8.63 -0.05 -9.17
N ARG A 207 -7.41 0.28 -8.82
CA ARG A 207 -7.01 0.54 -7.45
C ARG A 207 -7.79 1.72 -6.85
N LYS A 208 -8.31 1.55 -5.63
CA LYS A 208 -8.88 2.64 -4.84
C LYS A 208 -7.75 3.33 -4.06
N GLY A 209 -7.76 4.65 -4.00
CA GLY A 209 -6.81 5.44 -3.21
C GLY A 209 -6.09 6.52 -4.03
N TRP A 210 -4.85 6.79 -3.70
CA TRP A 210 -4.06 7.85 -4.34
C TRP A 210 -3.70 7.50 -5.79
N THR A 211 -4.13 8.35 -6.73
CA THR A 211 -3.99 8.11 -8.19
C THR A 211 -2.54 8.00 -8.63
N ASP A 212 -1.65 8.83 -8.06
CA ASP A 212 -0.25 8.91 -8.50
C ASP A 212 0.64 7.82 -7.89
N LEU A 213 0.07 6.87 -7.13
CA LEU A 213 0.86 5.85 -6.43
C LEU A 213 1.71 5.01 -7.39
N GLY A 214 1.17 4.60 -8.53
CA GLY A 214 1.89 3.81 -9.51
C GLY A 214 3.20 4.46 -10.00
N TYR A 215 3.27 5.81 -10.01
CA TYR A 215 4.51 6.54 -10.33
C TYR A 215 5.50 6.65 -9.17
N ASN A 216 5.15 6.15 -8.00
CA ASN A 216 5.95 6.24 -6.78
C ASN A 216 6.29 4.87 -6.17
N VAL A 217 6.02 3.79 -6.89
CA VAL A 217 6.37 2.40 -6.54
C VAL A 217 7.03 1.73 -7.74
N ASN A 218 7.81 0.69 -7.50
CA ASN A 218 8.45 -0.06 -8.59
C ASN A 218 7.43 -0.80 -9.46
N VAL A 219 6.38 -1.35 -8.82
CA VAL A 219 5.35 -2.12 -9.52
C VAL A 219 3.98 -1.99 -8.88
N GLU A 220 2.95 -1.94 -9.73
CA GLU A 220 1.54 -2.07 -9.31
C GLU A 220 0.98 -3.38 -9.88
N ILE A 221 0.33 -4.16 -9.02
CA ILE A 221 -0.21 -5.47 -9.35
C ILE A 221 -1.68 -5.60 -8.97
N GLU A 222 -2.45 -6.28 -9.81
CA GLU A 222 -3.83 -6.67 -9.52
C GLU A 222 -3.90 -8.13 -9.11
N HIS A 223 -4.57 -8.39 -7.98
CA HIS A 223 -4.91 -9.72 -7.53
C HIS A 223 -6.36 -10.04 -7.87
N TYR A 224 -6.58 -11.15 -8.52
CA TYR A 224 -7.93 -11.64 -8.84
C TYR A 224 -8.01 -13.18 -8.78
N ARG A 225 -9.20 -13.73 -8.98
CA ARG A 225 -9.40 -15.18 -9.10
C ARG A 225 -9.69 -15.51 -10.53
N ALA A 226 -9.12 -16.61 -11.00
CA ALA A 226 -9.37 -17.14 -12.32
C ALA A 226 -10.87 -17.39 -12.51
N SER A 227 -11.44 -16.88 -13.60
CA SER A 227 -12.75 -17.21 -14.08
C SER A 227 -12.66 -18.40 -15.05
N LYS A 228 -13.82 -18.92 -15.48
CA LYS A 228 -13.87 -19.96 -16.55
C LYS A 228 -13.16 -19.55 -17.83
N ARG A 229 -13.08 -18.24 -18.14
CA ARG A 229 -12.37 -17.70 -19.31
C ARG A 229 -10.86 -17.71 -19.15
N ASP A 230 -10.40 -17.75 -17.91
CA ASP A 230 -8.98 -17.75 -17.56
C ASP A 230 -8.43 -19.17 -17.42
N ALA A 231 -9.29 -20.19 -17.43
CA ALA A 231 -8.91 -21.59 -17.35
C ALA A 231 -8.28 -22.07 -18.68
N VAL A 232 -7.11 -21.53 -18.98
CA VAL A 232 -6.27 -21.87 -20.14
C VAL A 232 -4.90 -22.25 -19.59
N ASP A 233 -4.29 -23.28 -20.15
CA ASP A 233 -2.91 -23.67 -19.85
C ASP A 233 -2.61 -24.08 -18.39
N GLY A 234 -3.52 -24.84 -17.78
CA GLY A 234 -3.29 -25.43 -16.46
C GLY A 234 -3.72 -24.55 -15.27
N ILE A 235 -4.38 -23.41 -15.53
CA ILE A 235 -5.00 -22.58 -14.49
C ILE A 235 -6.41 -23.08 -14.20
N GLU A 236 -6.71 -23.38 -12.93
CA GLU A 236 -8.04 -23.82 -12.50
C GLU A 236 -8.96 -22.64 -12.17
N GLU A 237 -10.28 -22.82 -12.38
CA GLU A 237 -11.27 -21.82 -11.96
C GLU A 237 -11.17 -21.55 -10.44
N GLY A 238 -11.11 -20.30 -10.07
CA GLY A 238 -10.98 -19.87 -8.67
C GLY A 238 -9.54 -19.80 -8.14
N GLU A 239 -8.55 -20.21 -8.92
CA GLU A 239 -7.14 -20.06 -8.59
C GLU A 239 -6.75 -18.59 -8.48
N PHE A 240 -5.76 -18.29 -7.61
CA PHE A 240 -5.25 -16.94 -7.47
C PHE A 240 -4.35 -16.55 -8.63
N LEU A 241 -4.56 -15.36 -9.15
CA LEU A 241 -3.80 -14.77 -10.24
C LEU A 241 -3.29 -13.37 -9.86
N VAL A 242 -2.14 -13.01 -10.41
CA VAL A 242 -1.55 -11.68 -10.29
C VAL A 242 -1.13 -11.18 -11.66
N ASP A 243 -1.65 -10.02 -12.06
CA ASP A 243 -1.24 -9.30 -13.26
C ASP A 243 -0.51 -8.01 -12.88
N VAL A 244 0.52 -7.64 -13.64
CA VAL A 244 1.16 -6.32 -13.53
C VAL A 244 0.33 -5.30 -14.29
N THR A 245 -0.12 -4.28 -13.57
CA THR A 245 -0.85 -3.16 -14.17
C THR A 245 0.05 -1.96 -14.48
N MET A 246 1.18 -1.84 -13.77
CA MET A 246 2.21 -0.85 -14.01
C MET A 246 3.57 -1.35 -13.49
N SER A 247 4.64 -1.11 -14.25
CA SER A 247 6.02 -1.37 -13.81
C SER A 247 6.92 -0.19 -14.17
N GLN A 248 7.68 0.30 -13.19
CA GLN A 248 8.71 1.31 -13.39
C GLN A 248 10.07 0.69 -13.74
N THR A 249 10.29 -0.54 -13.28
CA THR A 249 11.55 -1.28 -13.46
C THR A 249 11.60 -2.05 -14.77
N ASN A 250 10.45 -2.51 -15.27
CA ASN A 250 10.34 -3.20 -16.55
C ASN A 250 9.18 -2.61 -17.37
N PRO A 251 9.45 -1.59 -18.20
CA PRO A 251 8.43 -0.95 -19.03
C PRO A 251 7.72 -1.89 -20.02
N SER A 252 8.33 -3.03 -20.38
CA SER A 252 7.73 -4.01 -21.29
C SER A 252 6.49 -4.69 -20.70
N LEU A 253 6.34 -4.66 -19.35
CA LEU A 253 5.19 -5.19 -18.63
C LEU A 253 4.11 -4.13 -18.41
N HIS A 254 4.36 -2.88 -18.81
CA HIS A 254 3.44 -1.79 -18.58
C HIS A 254 2.31 -1.77 -19.62
N GLY A 255 1.07 -1.83 -19.16
CA GLY A 255 -0.11 -1.63 -20.00
C GLY A 255 -0.51 -2.83 -20.86
N GLU A 256 0.15 -3.97 -20.75
CA GLU A 256 -0.35 -5.21 -21.32
C GLU A 256 -1.47 -5.76 -20.43
N ALA A 257 -2.71 -5.44 -20.76
CA ALA A 257 -3.87 -5.99 -20.09
C ALA A 257 -3.83 -7.53 -20.17
N GLY A 258 -3.76 -8.20 -19.03
CA GLY A 258 -3.74 -9.65 -18.94
C GLY A 258 -2.36 -10.29 -19.06
N ALA A 259 -1.27 -9.54 -18.87
CA ALA A 259 0.07 -10.10 -18.73
C ALA A 259 0.20 -10.86 -17.39
N ARG A 260 -0.28 -12.10 -17.35
CA ARG A 260 -0.26 -12.95 -16.16
C ARG A 260 1.17 -13.29 -15.80
N LEU A 261 1.64 -12.76 -14.68
CA LEU A 261 2.98 -13.03 -14.21
C LEU A 261 3.07 -14.24 -13.30
N LEU A 262 2.13 -14.35 -12.37
CA LEU A 262 2.16 -15.34 -11.32
C LEU A 262 0.76 -15.93 -11.07
N PHE A 263 0.71 -17.22 -10.71
CA PHE A 263 -0.52 -17.90 -10.33
C PHE A 263 -0.26 -18.90 -9.20
N GLY A 264 -1.30 -19.20 -8.43
CA GLY A 264 -1.26 -20.18 -7.35
C GLY A 264 -0.18 -19.90 -6.31
N GLU A 265 0.61 -20.93 -6.01
CA GLU A 265 1.68 -20.85 -5.01
C GLU A 265 2.89 -20.02 -5.45
N ALA A 266 3.05 -19.78 -6.76
CA ALA A 266 4.13 -18.93 -7.27
C ALA A 266 3.93 -17.43 -6.96
N ILE A 267 2.79 -17.02 -6.40
CA ILE A 267 2.52 -15.64 -6.01
C ILE A 267 3.27 -15.30 -4.73
N THR A 268 4.56 -14.98 -4.89
CA THR A 268 5.46 -14.57 -3.80
C THR A 268 6.20 -13.29 -4.15
N PHE A 269 6.67 -12.56 -3.13
CA PHE A 269 7.52 -11.37 -3.31
C PHE A 269 8.75 -11.68 -4.18
N GLN A 270 9.49 -12.75 -3.87
CA GLN A 270 10.71 -13.13 -4.59
C GLN A 270 10.43 -13.41 -6.08
N ASN A 271 9.40 -14.20 -6.38
CA ASN A 271 9.04 -14.49 -7.76
C ASN A 271 8.59 -13.25 -8.53
N LEU A 272 7.85 -12.34 -7.88
CA LEU A 272 7.48 -11.05 -8.48
C LEU A 272 8.73 -10.22 -8.78
N ALA A 273 9.63 -10.08 -7.82
CA ALA A 273 10.85 -9.30 -7.97
C ALA A 273 11.73 -9.84 -9.11
N LEU A 274 11.95 -11.17 -9.17
CA LEU A 274 12.68 -11.83 -10.24
C LEU A 274 12.07 -11.61 -11.64
N LYS A 275 10.75 -11.51 -11.73
CA LYS A 275 10.06 -11.28 -13.01
C LYS A 275 10.11 -9.83 -13.45
N VAL A 276 10.10 -8.89 -12.50
CA VAL A 276 9.98 -7.46 -12.78
C VAL A 276 11.33 -6.78 -12.89
N VAL A 277 12.34 -7.25 -12.16
CA VAL A 277 13.70 -6.67 -12.17
C VAL A 277 14.62 -7.53 -13.03
N GLU A 278 14.92 -7.05 -14.22
CA GLU A 278 15.80 -7.77 -15.15
C GLU A 278 17.20 -8.01 -14.56
N GLY A 279 17.69 -9.24 -14.71
CA GLY A 279 19.03 -9.63 -14.27
C GLY A 279 19.19 -9.86 -12.77
N SER A 280 18.10 -9.71 -11.99
CA SER A 280 18.14 -10.05 -10.56
C SER A 280 18.24 -11.55 -10.33
N GLN A 281 18.85 -11.93 -9.21
CA GLN A 281 18.99 -13.31 -8.76
C GLN A 281 18.20 -13.56 -7.48
N PRO A 282 17.82 -14.81 -7.16
CA PRO A 282 17.06 -15.11 -5.94
C PRO A 282 17.70 -14.54 -4.67
N GLU A 283 19.02 -14.55 -4.59
CA GLU A 283 19.81 -14.09 -3.45
C GLU A 283 19.67 -12.56 -3.20
N ASP A 284 19.33 -11.81 -4.22
CA ASP A 284 19.09 -10.36 -4.11
C ASP A 284 17.84 -10.05 -3.27
N TRP A 285 16.92 -11.03 -3.15
CA TRP A 285 15.59 -10.85 -2.57
C TRP A 285 15.31 -11.68 -1.31
N GLU A 286 16.33 -12.37 -0.77
CA GLU A 286 16.22 -13.16 0.47
C GLU A 286 16.19 -12.33 1.76
#